data_d63a033f5ad1ab21a0ebec88816e9dc6
#
_entry.id   d63a033f5ad1ab21a0ebec88816e9dc6
#
_cell.length_a   1.000
_cell.length_b   1.000
_cell.length_c   1.000
_cell.angle_alpha   90.00
_cell.angle_beta   90.00
_cell.angle_gamma   90.00
#
_symmetry.space_group_name_H-M   'P 1'
#
loop_
_entity.id
_entity.type
_entity.pdbx_description
1 polymer ?
#
loop_
_entity_poly.entity_id
_entity_poly.type
_entity_poly.pdbx_seq_one_letter_code
_entity_poly.pdbx_strand_id
1 'polypeptide(L)'
;YNFNVSASTTVYGMYDFTKKRKDRKIQAIRHTLTPSIGFSYTPDFGDPKYGYHKTMQTDSTGRFTSYSPYSVNAYGVPSSGRSMSMNFALSQNLEMKVLSKRDTSGVKKIKLIDELRISGSYNFLADSMGLSTIPISFRTTIFQNFGINLSMTLDPYRLTPDGKRYNKLFFPGRVVSTGWSFGYTFKSRNDRSETAKIGRASCRERV
;
A
#
# COMPACT_ATOMS: atom_id res chain seq x y z
N TYR A 1 18.51 -17.26 -0.83
CA TYR A 1 18.86 -15.83 -0.69
C TYR A 1 18.02 -15.03 -1.67
N ASN A 2 17.46 -13.91 -1.18
CA ASN A 2 16.68 -12.97 -1.97
C ASN A 2 17.34 -11.59 -1.78
N PHE A 3 17.62 -10.91 -2.88
CA PHE A 3 18.17 -9.56 -2.87
C PHE A 3 17.05 -8.55 -3.13
N ASN A 4 16.82 -7.67 -2.15
CA ASN A 4 15.82 -6.61 -2.24
C ASN A 4 16.48 -5.25 -1.98
N VAL A 5 16.23 -4.30 -2.87
CA VAL A 5 16.60 -2.90 -2.70
C VAL A 5 15.34 -2.07 -2.89
N SER A 6 15.08 -1.15 -1.97
CA SER A 6 13.97 -0.21 -2.08
C SER A 6 14.41 1.20 -1.75
N ALA A 7 13.82 2.17 -2.45
CA ALA A 7 13.97 3.59 -2.21
C ALA A 7 12.61 4.25 -2.12
N SER A 8 12.45 5.16 -1.19
CA SER A 8 11.28 6.00 -1.08
C SER A 8 11.68 7.41 -0.68
N THR A 9 10.91 8.39 -1.12
CA THR A 9 11.12 9.78 -0.73
C THR A 9 9.77 10.45 -0.51
N THR A 10 9.77 11.56 0.24
CA THR A 10 8.54 12.33 0.47
C THR A 10 8.73 13.75 0.00
N VAL A 11 7.88 14.17 -0.91
CA VAL A 11 7.85 15.51 -1.48
C VAL A 11 6.65 16.27 -0.90
N TYR A 12 6.90 17.48 -0.41
CA TYR A 12 5.88 18.34 0.18
C TYR A 12 5.61 19.54 -0.72
N GLY A 13 4.37 19.73 -1.11
CA GLY A 13 3.86 20.95 -1.72
C GLY A 13 3.00 21.71 -0.70
N MET A 14 3.25 23.00 -0.50
CA MET A 14 2.43 23.83 0.36
C MET A 14 2.01 25.10 -0.39
N TYR A 15 0.70 25.28 -0.49
CA TYR A 15 0.08 26.50 -1.04
C TYR A 15 -0.51 27.32 0.11
N ASP A 16 0.07 28.46 0.37
CA ASP A 16 -0.36 29.39 1.43
C ASP A 16 -1.18 30.53 0.81
N PHE A 17 -2.44 30.63 1.25
CA PHE A 17 -3.39 31.64 0.79
C PHE A 17 -3.46 32.86 1.72
N THR A 18 -2.79 32.81 2.88
CA THR A 18 -2.80 33.90 3.87
C THR A 18 -1.99 35.11 3.43
N LYS A 19 -1.02 34.93 2.49
CA LYS A 19 -0.19 36.00 1.94
C LYS A 19 -0.99 37.10 1.28
N LYS A 20 -2.19 36.83 0.75
CA LYS A 20 -3.06 37.82 0.08
C LYS A 20 -4.17 38.38 0.95
N ARG A 21 -4.72 37.59 1.89
CA ARG A 21 -5.77 38.01 2.85
C ARG A 21 -5.78 37.06 4.06
N LYS A 22 -5.63 37.63 5.27
CA LYS A 22 -5.63 36.85 6.53
C LYS A 22 -6.99 36.25 6.87
N ASP A 23 -8.09 36.81 6.38
CA ASP A 23 -9.47 36.42 6.74
C ASP A 23 -10.07 35.34 5.81
N ARG A 24 -9.26 34.71 4.97
CA ARG A 24 -9.74 33.61 4.13
C ARG A 24 -10.09 32.38 4.97
N LYS A 25 -11.24 31.76 4.70
CA LYS A 25 -11.64 30.49 5.33
C LYS A 25 -10.60 29.39 5.12
N ILE A 26 -10.00 29.30 3.93
CA ILE A 26 -8.91 28.37 3.59
C ILE A 26 -7.60 29.14 3.74
N GLN A 27 -6.74 28.69 4.66
CA GLN A 27 -5.46 29.32 4.94
C GLN A 27 -4.32 28.72 4.15
N ALA A 28 -4.24 27.37 4.12
CA ALA A 28 -3.20 26.66 3.38
C ALA A 28 -3.69 25.27 2.94
N ILE A 29 -3.12 24.78 1.85
CA ILE A 29 -3.27 23.39 1.39
C ILE A 29 -1.88 22.77 1.37
N ARG A 30 -1.74 21.60 2.01
CA ARG A 30 -0.54 20.78 1.99
C ARG A 30 -0.80 19.53 1.18
N HIS A 31 -0.01 19.32 0.15
CA HIS A 31 0.04 18.10 -0.63
C HIS A 31 1.32 17.32 -0.28
N THR A 32 1.18 16.08 0.10
CA THR A 32 2.29 15.19 0.38
C THR A 32 2.28 14.08 -0.67
N LEU A 33 3.41 13.90 -1.34
CA LEU A 33 3.61 12.89 -2.39
C LEU A 33 4.75 11.98 -1.96
N THR A 34 4.50 10.68 -1.89
CA THR A 34 5.49 9.68 -1.49
C THR A 34 5.64 8.63 -2.59
N PRO A 35 6.52 8.87 -3.58
CA PRO A 35 6.91 7.83 -4.53
C PRO A 35 7.82 6.80 -3.86
N SER A 36 7.68 5.56 -4.25
CA SER A 36 8.54 4.44 -3.84
C SER A 36 8.82 3.53 -5.02
N ILE A 37 10.02 2.99 -5.06
CA ILE A 37 10.46 2.00 -6.03
C ILE A 37 11.22 0.90 -5.29
N GLY A 38 11.00 -0.34 -5.66
CA GLY A 38 11.70 -1.50 -5.10
C GLY A 38 12.12 -2.43 -6.21
N PHE A 39 13.25 -3.06 -6.05
CA PHE A 39 13.79 -4.08 -6.94
C PHE A 39 14.02 -5.34 -6.14
N SER A 40 13.58 -6.48 -6.68
CA SER A 40 13.72 -7.80 -6.07
C SER A 40 14.34 -8.77 -7.08
N TYR A 41 15.35 -9.48 -6.62
CA TYR A 41 16.04 -10.50 -7.42
C TYR A 41 16.27 -11.76 -6.59
N THR A 42 15.85 -12.90 -7.11
CA THR A 42 16.11 -14.22 -6.54
C THR A 42 16.81 -15.08 -7.60
N PRO A 43 18.03 -15.61 -7.33
CA PRO A 43 18.69 -16.54 -8.20
C PRO A 43 17.90 -17.84 -8.36
N ASP A 44 18.17 -18.58 -9.41
CA ASP A 44 17.60 -19.91 -9.59
C ASP A 44 18.35 -20.92 -8.72
N PHE A 45 17.80 -21.26 -7.57
CA PHE A 45 18.36 -22.30 -6.70
C PHE A 45 18.03 -23.72 -7.18
N GLY A 46 17.25 -23.86 -8.25
CA GLY A 46 17.06 -25.12 -8.96
C GLY A 46 18.27 -25.54 -9.81
N ASP A 47 19.19 -24.58 -10.10
CA ASP A 47 20.41 -24.86 -10.84
C ASP A 47 21.27 -25.90 -10.09
N PRO A 48 21.72 -26.98 -10.75
CA PRO A 48 22.53 -28.04 -10.16
C PRO A 48 23.78 -27.56 -9.41
N LYS A 49 24.34 -26.40 -9.80
CA LYS A 49 25.54 -25.81 -9.16
C LYS A 49 25.34 -25.50 -7.67
N TYR A 50 24.07 -25.25 -7.23
CA TYR A 50 23.76 -24.97 -5.84
C TYR A 50 23.50 -26.23 -5.00
N GLY A 51 23.26 -27.39 -5.64
CA GLY A 51 23.07 -28.68 -4.96
C GLY A 51 21.77 -28.84 -4.18
N TYR A 52 20.86 -27.87 -4.21
CA TYR A 52 19.59 -27.93 -3.50
C TYR A 52 18.56 -28.81 -4.17
N HIS A 53 18.64 -28.94 -5.49
CA HIS A 53 17.75 -29.77 -6.30
C HIS A 53 18.56 -30.79 -7.10
N LYS A 54 18.03 -32.00 -7.18
CA LYS A 54 18.59 -33.11 -7.97
C LYS A 54 17.50 -33.68 -8.85
N THR A 55 17.88 -34.23 -9.99
CA THR A 55 16.98 -34.94 -10.89
C THR A 55 17.23 -36.44 -10.78
N MET A 56 16.17 -37.22 -10.75
CA MET A 56 16.27 -38.66 -10.86
C MET A 56 15.27 -39.17 -11.89
N GLN A 57 15.65 -40.25 -12.59
CA GLN A 57 14.76 -40.94 -13.49
C GLN A 57 13.75 -41.75 -12.69
N THR A 58 12.45 -41.56 -12.96
CA THR A 58 11.36 -42.19 -12.21
C THR A 58 10.81 -43.44 -12.90
N ASP A 59 11.07 -43.61 -14.20
CA ASP A 59 10.59 -44.75 -14.96
C ASP A 59 11.59 -45.20 -16.05
N SER A 60 11.35 -46.35 -16.65
CA SER A 60 12.13 -46.90 -17.73
C SER A 60 12.00 -46.15 -19.07
N THR A 61 11.02 -45.20 -19.16
CA THR A 61 10.79 -44.43 -20.39
C THR A 61 11.59 -43.16 -20.47
N GLY A 62 12.44 -42.88 -19.45
CA GLY A 62 13.31 -41.70 -19.43
C GLY A 62 12.64 -40.46 -18.81
N ARG A 63 11.62 -40.63 -18.01
CA ARG A 63 10.98 -39.52 -17.30
C ARG A 63 11.82 -39.11 -16.10
N PHE A 64 12.20 -37.85 -16.04
CA PHE A 64 12.97 -37.28 -14.94
C PHE A 64 12.06 -36.43 -14.04
N THR A 65 12.25 -36.55 -12.73
CA THR A 65 11.58 -35.73 -11.73
C THR A 65 12.64 -35.04 -10.87
N SER A 66 12.43 -33.74 -10.62
CA SER A 66 13.27 -32.98 -9.70
C SER A 66 12.82 -33.26 -8.26
N TYR A 67 13.77 -33.52 -7.39
CA TYR A 67 13.54 -33.65 -5.95
C TYR A 67 14.63 -32.91 -5.19
N SER A 68 14.36 -32.59 -3.94
CA SER A 68 15.36 -32.01 -3.05
C SER A 68 15.67 -32.97 -1.89
N PRO A 69 16.97 -33.26 -1.66
CA PRO A 69 17.39 -34.02 -0.47
C PRO A 69 17.02 -33.31 0.86
N TYR A 70 16.77 -32.01 0.79
CA TYR A 70 16.49 -31.15 1.96
C TYR A 70 15.00 -30.91 2.20
N SER A 71 14.12 -31.62 1.51
CA SER A 71 12.66 -31.43 1.59
C SER A 71 12.09 -31.61 3.00
N VAL A 72 12.77 -32.40 3.85
CA VAL A 72 12.37 -32.66 5.25
C VAL A 72 13.01 -31.73 6.26
N ASN A 73 13.83 -30.76 5.83
CA ASN A 73 14.46 -29.82 6.74
C ASN A 73 13.48 -28.79 7.30
N ALA A 74 13.71 -28.36 8.54
CA ALA A 74 12.85 -27.40 9.24
C ALA A 74 12.72 -26.05 8.52
N TYR A 75 13.71 -25.66 7.71
CA TYR A 75 13.72 -24.38 6.96
C TYR A 75 13.22 -24.51 5.51
N GLY A 76 12.75 -25.73 5.12
CA GLY A 76 12.32 -25.99 3.76
C GLY A 76 13.46 -25.97 2.74
N VAL A 77 13.08 -25.92 1.47
CA VAL A 77 14.01 -25.92 0.33
C VAL A 77 13.88 -24.57 -0.39
N PRO A 78 15.01 -23.95 -0.81
CA PRO A 78 14.94 -22.77 -1.67
C PRO A 78 14.16 -23.07 -2.96
N SER A 79 13.33 -22.13 -3.39
CA SER A 79 12.52 -22.29 -4.60
C SER A 79 13.39 -22.42 -5.84
N SER A 80 13.01 -23.33 -6.73
CA SER A 80 13.55 -23.37 -8.08
C SER A 80 12.95 -22.24 -8.92
N GLY A 81 13.75 -21.74 -9.86
CA GLY A 81 13.38 -20.67 -10.77
C GLY A 81 13.90 -19.30 -10.32
N ARG A 82 14.45 -18.57 -11.29
CA ARG A 82 14.89 -17.19 -11.12
C ARG A 82 13.69 -16.26 -11.09
N SER A 83 13.70 -15.27 -10.21
CA SER A 83 12.73 -14.17 -10.24
C SER A 83 13.43 -12.82 -10.25
N MET A 84 12.88 -11.87 -11.00
CA MET A 84 13.39 -10.52 -11.12
C MET A 84 12.23 -9.55 -11.36
N SER A 85 11.97 -8.70 -10.40
CA SER A 85 10.82 -7.78 -10.46
C SER A 85 11.16 -6.40 -9.91
N MET A 86 10.46 -5.41 -10.43
CA MET A 86 10.47 -4.05 -9.93
C MET A 86 9.07 -3.68 -9.48
N ASN A 87 8.95 -3.17 -8.26
CA ASN A 87 7.70 -2.67 -7.71
C ASN A 87 7.77 -1.15 -7.63
N PHE A 88 6.67 -0.48 -7.96
CA PHE A 88 6.55 0.97 -7.81
C PHE A 88 5.23 1.32 -7.14
N ALA A 89 5.25 2.35 -6.32
CA ALA A 89 4.04 2.89 -5.73
C ALA A 89 4.16 4.40 -5.55
N LEU A 90 3.01 5.06 -5.66
CA LEU A 90 2.85 6.47 -5.45
C LEU A 90 1.71 6.68 -4.46
N SER A 91 2.02 7.18 -3.27
CA SER A 91 1.03 7.55 -2.27
C SER A 91 0.91 9.05 -2.19
N GLN A 92 -0.32 9.55 -2.11
CA GLN A 92 -0.63 10.97 -2.03
C GLN A 92 -1.59 11.24 -0.87
N ASN A 93 -1.35 12.35 -0.18
CA ASN A 93 -2.21 12.83 0.88
C ASN A 93 -2.44 14.33 0.69
N LEU A 94 -3.66 14.80 0.90
CA LEU A 94 -4.04 16.19 0.74
C LEU A 94 -4.74 16.71 2.01
N GLU A 95 -4.12 17.68 2.65
CA GLU A 95 -4.65 18.31 3.86
C GLU A 95 -4.88 19.80 3.63
N MET A 96 -5.91 20.33 4.28
CA MET A 96 -6.29 21.74 4.22
C MET A 96 -6.36 22.33 5.63
N LYS A 97 -5.81 23.53 5.80
CA LYS A 97 -6.01 24.34 7.00
C LYS A 97 -7.14 25.34 6.76
N VAL A 98 -8.14 25.30 7.64
CA VAL A 98 -9.28 26.24 7.59
C VAL A 98 -9.35 27.05 8.87
N LEU A 99 -9.78 28.30 8.77
CA LEU A 99 -10.06 29.15 9.93
C LEU A 99 -11.26 28.59 10.70
N SER A 100 -11.10 28.36 11.99
CA SER A 100 -12.15 27.85 12.89
C SER A 100 -12.27 28.74 14.11
N LYS A 101 -13.43 29.33 14.32
CA LYS A 101 -13.72 30.13 15.52
C LYS A 101 -13.95 29.29 16.78
N ARG A 102 -14.08 27.96 16.63
CA ARG A 102 -14.37 27.04 17.74
C ARG A 102 -13.12 26.38 18.33
N ASP A 103 -12.02 26.38 17.61
CA ASP A 103 -10.76 25.79 18.07
C ASP A 103 -9.89 26.84 18.77
N THR A 104 -9.27 26.46 19.87
CA THR A 104 -8.38 27.31 20.70
C THR A 104 -7.20 27.87 19.90
N SER A 105 -6.77 27.18 18.83
CA SER A 105 -5.72 27.63 17.93
C SER A 105 -6.21 28.51 16.77
N GLY A 106 -7.51 28.74 16.66
CA GLY A 106 -8.14 29.49 15.56
C GLY A 106 -8.07 28.80 14.18
N VAL A 107 -7.46 27.60 14.09
CA VAL A 107 -7.23 26.88 12.83
C VAL A 107 -7.53 25.40 12.97
N LYS A 108 -8.37 24.87 12.10
CA LYS A 108 -8.67 23.44 12.01
C LYS A 108 -8.00 22.81 10.80
N LYS A 109 -7.35 21.66 10.99
CA LYS A 109 -6.84 20.83 9.90
C LYS A 109 -7.93 19.88 9.44
N ILE A 110 -8.17 19.83 8.14
CA ILE A 110 -9.13 18.93 7.48
C ILE A 110 -8.34 18.14 6.43
N LYS A 111 -8.42 16.83 6.50
CA LYS A 111 -7.90 15.96 5.44
C LYS A 111 -8.93 15.93 4.32
N LEU A 112 -8.51 16.30 3.12
CA LEU A 112 -9.33 16.21 1.91
C LEU A 112 -9.19 14.82 1.27
N ILE A 113 -7.97 14.30 1.27
CA ILE A 113 -7.64 12.96 0.82
C ILE A 113 -6.75 12.36 1.89
N ASP A 114 -7.25 11.30 2.57
CA ASP A 114 -6.46 10.58 3.56
C ASP A 114 -5.34 9.81 2.87
N GLU A 115 -5.66 9.12 1.77
CA GLU A 115 -4.70 8.40 0.97
C GLU A 115 -5.26 8.18 -0.45
N LEU A 116 -4.46 8.51 -1.46
CA LEU A 116 -4.60 8.03 -2.82
C LEU A 116 -3.32 7.27 -3.16
N ARG A 117 -3.45 5.96 -3.37
CA ARG A 117 -2.33 5.06 -3.68
C ARG A 117 -2.50 4.44 -5.04
N ILE A 118 -1.46 4.53 -5.84
CA ILE A 118 -1.33 3.86 -7.15
C ILE A 118 -0.10 2.98 -7.04
N SER A 119 -0.19 1.71 -7.41
CA SER A 119 0.96 0.80 -7.37
C SER A 119 0.97 -0.14 -8.55
N GLY A 120 2.10 -0.75 -8.81
CA GLY A 120 2.27 -1.73 -9.87
C GLY A 120 3.60 -2.45 -9.73
N SER A 121 3.78 -3.49 -10.52
CA SER A 121 5.02 -4.23 -10.61
C SER A 121 5.34 -4.61 -12.04
N TYR A 122 6.61 -4.72 -12.33
CA TYR A 122 7.12 -5.18 -13.61
C TYR A 122 7.98 -6.42 -13.41
N ASN A 123 7.64 -7.49 -14.11
CA ASN A 123 8.41 -8.73 -14.12
C ASN A 123 9.35 -8.72 -15.33
N PHE A 124 10.67 -8.69 -15.08
CA PHE A 124 11.70 -8.67 -16.15
C PHE A 124 11.89 -10.01 -16.84
N LEU A 125 11.42 -11.09 -16.23
CA LEU A 125 11.58 -12.45 -16.77
C LEU A 125 10.33 -12.95 -17.50
N ALA A 126 9.30 -12.12 -17.59
CA ALA A 126 8.12 -12.45 -18.38
C ALA A 126 8.44 -12.31 -19.88
N ASP A 127 8.18 -13.34 -20.67
CA ASP A 127 8.35 -13.32 -22.12
C ASP A 127 7.43 -12.27 -22.80
N SER A 128 6.29 -12.01 -22.17
CA SER A 128 5.34 -10.98 -22.61
C SER A 128 4.52 -10.48 -21.44
N MET A 129 3.97 -9.26 -21.56
CA MET A 129 3.08 -8.65 -20.55
C MET A 129 3.70 -8.58 -19.14
N GLY A 130 4.96 -8.14 -19.06
CA GLY A 130 5.70 -8.04 -17.80
C GLY A 130 5.12 -7.03 -16.79
N LEU A 131 4.31 -6.05 -17.23
CA LEU A 131 3.67 -5.10 -16.34
C LEU A 131 2.42 -5.72 -15.71
N SER A 132 2.31 -5.65 -14.37
CA SER A 132 1.13 -6.11 -13.65
C SER A 132 -0.09 -5.21 -13.88
N THR A 133 -1.25 -5.64 -13.45
CA THR A 133 -2.38 -4.74 -13.24
C THR A 133 -2.03 -3.66 -12.23
N ILE A 134 -2.64 -2.49 -12.37
CA ILE A 134 -2.36 -1.29 -11.56
C ILE A 134 -3.53 -1.07 -10.60
N PRO A 135 -3.43 -1.51 -9.34
CA PRO A 135 -4.40 -1.18 -8.32
C PRO A 135 -4.28 0.30 -7.93
N ILE A 136 -5.43 0.95 -7.86
CA ILE A 136 -5.62 2.32 -7.38
C ILE A 136 -6.55 2.25 -6.17
N SER A 137 -6.15 2.80 -5.05
CA SER A 137 -6.97 2.91 -3.86
C SER A 137 -7.08 4.37 -3.43
N PHE A 138 -8.29 4.80 -3.16
CA PHE A 138 -8.61 6.13 -2.66
C PHE A 138 -9.38 6.01 -1.35
N ARG A 139 -8.92 6.73 -0.34
CA ARG A 139 -9.58 6.81 0.95
C ARG A 139 -9.69 8.26 1.40
N THR A 140 -10.88 8.62 1.89
CA THR A 140 -11.09 9.91 2.52
C THR A 140 -12.12 9.79 3.65
N THR A 141 -11.99 10.67 4.65
CA THR A 141 -12.91 10.77 5.78
C THR A 141 -13.55 12.15 5.80
N ILE A 142 -14.83 12.20 5.47
CA ILE A 142 -15.59 13.44 5.45
C ILE A 142 -16.25 13.64 6.83
N PHE A 143 -16.20 14.88 7.33
CA PHE A 143 -16.82 15.28 8.63
C PHE A 143 -16.34 14.45 9.84
N GLN A 144 -15.16 13.83 9.78
CA GLN A 144 -14.53 13.00 10.83
C GLN A 144 -15.24 11.67 11.14
N ASN A 145 -16.43 11.44 10.63
CA ASN A 145 -17.27 10.29 10.95
C ASN A 145 -17.66 9.47 9.73
N PHE A 146 -17.56 10.02 8.52
CA PHE A 146 -17.98 9.36 7.29
C PHE A 146 -16.76 9.01 6.45
N GLY A 147 -16.41 7.73 6.43
CA GLY A 147 -15.31 7.17 5.62
C GLY A 147 -15.80 6.71 4.25
N ILE A 148 -15.06 7.06 3.22
CA ILE A 148 -15.24 6.61 1.84
C ILE A 148 -13.99 5.90 1.41
N ASN A 149 -14.12 4.66 0.93
CA ASN A 149 -13.04 3.91 0.31
C ASN A 149 -13.46 3.52 -1.10
N LEU A 150 -12.64 3.86 -2.08
CA LEU A 150 -12.79 3.47 -3.46
C LEU A 150 -11.56 2.67 -3.87
N SER A 151 -11.76 1.58 -4.57
CA SER A 151 -10.70 0.77 -5.16
C SER A 151 -11.00 0.53 -6.63
N MET A 152 -9.96 0.56 -7.45
CA MET A 152 -10.05 0.31 -8.87
C MET A 152 -8.79 -0.42 -9.31
N THR A 153 -8.94 -1.42 -10.17
CA THR A 153 -7.80 -2.11 -10.78
C THR A 153 -7.82 -1.87 -12.29
N LEU A 154 -6.72 -1.35 -12.81
CA LEU A 154 -6.52 -1.11 -14.23
C LEU A 154 -5.65 -2.21 -14.82
N ASP A 155 -6.02 -2.70 -15.99
CA ASP A 155 -5.20 -3.55 -16.83
C ASP A 155 -4.57 -2.68 -17.93
N PRO A 156 -3.22 -2.57 -17.98
CA PRO A 156 -2.54 -1.71 -18.94
C PRO A 156 -2.52 -2.30 -20.37
N TYR A 157 -2.97 -3.54 -20.55
CA TYR A 157 -2.91 -4.22 -21.84
C TYR A 157 -4.24 -4.19 -22.60
N ARG A 158 -4.14 -4.14 -23.93
CA ARG A 158 -5.31 -4.24 -24.80
C ARG A 158 -5.82 -5.67 -24.86
N LEU A 159 -7.11 -5.81 -25.18
CA LEU A 159 -7.72 -7.08 -25.55
C LEU A 159 -7.83 -7.21 -27.06
N THR A 160 -7.66 -8.45 -27.54
CA THR A 160 -8.09 -8.85 -28.88
C THR A 160 -9.63 -8.93 -28.93
N PRO A 161 -10.29 -8.87 -30.10
CA PRO A 161 -11.73 -9.09 -30.23
C PRO A 161 -12.21 -10.38 -29.55
N ASP A 162 -11.38 -11.41 -29.51
CA ASP A 162 -11.63 -12.70 -28.85
C ASP A 162 -11.45 -12.65 -27.30
N GLY A 163 -11.23 -11.48 -26.71
CA GLY A 163 -11.09 -11.29 -25.28
C GLY A 163 -9.72 -11.69 -24.70
N LYS A 164 -8.73 -12.06 -25.51
CA LYS A 164 -7.37 -12.38 -25.05
C LYS A 164 -6.52 -11.12 -24.92
N ARG A 165 -5.70 -11.06 -23.88
CA ARG A 165 -4.72 -9.98 -23.69
C ARG A 165 -3.59 -10.12 -24.71
N TYR A 166 -3.14 -9.01 -25.29
CA TYR A 166 -1.95 -8.99 -26.13
C TYR A 166 -0.97 -7.89 -25.71
N ASN A 167 0.31 -8.09 -26.01
CA ASN A 167 1.41 -7.26 -25.53
C ASN A 167 1.46 -5.87 -26.19
N LYS A 168 0.41 -5.08 -26.00
CA LYS A 168 0.35 -3.68 -26.40
C LYS A 168 -0.24 -2.84 -25.29
N LEU A 169 0.57 -1.94 -24.75
CA LEU A 169 0.14 -1.03 -23.71
C LEU A 169 -0.91 -0.04 -24.22
N PHE A 170 -1.85 0.27 -23.36
CA PHE A 170 -2.92 1.23 -23.59
C PHE A 170 -3.07 2.11 -22.35
N PHE A 171 -2.87 3.41 -22.49
CA PHE A 171 -3.08 4.34 -21.39
C PHE A 171 -4.46 5.03 -21.57
N PRO A 172 -5.25 5.16 -20.49
CA PRO A 172 -4.98 4.89 -19.07
C PRO A 172 -5.13 3.42 -18.63
N GLY A 173 -5.43 2.50 -19.54
CA GLY A 173 -5.71 1.12 -19.25
C GLY A 173 -7.21 0.81 -19.18
N ARG A 174 -7.55 -0.47 -19.10
CA ARG A 174 -8.91 -0.96 -18.96
C ARG A 174 -9.25 -1.21 -17.51
N VAL A 175 -10.40 -0.75 -17.05
CA VAL A 175 -10.90 -1.07 -15.71
C VAL A 175 -11.31 -2.55 -15.67
N VAL A 176 -10.69 -3.30 -14.76
CA VAL A 176 -10.96 -4.73 -14.54
C VAL A 176 -11.93 -4.92 -13.38
N SER A 177 -11.72 -4.17 -12.31
CA SER A 177 -12.58 -4.23 -11.13
C SER A 177 -12.69 -2.86 -10.48
N THR A 178 -13.83 -2.60 -9.86
CA THR A 178 -14.09 -1.44 -9.01
C THR A 178 -14.75 -1.92 -7.73
N GLY A 179 -14.35 -1.31 -6.62
CA GLY A 179 -14.95 -1.54 -5.33
C GLY A 179 -15.19 -0.21 -4.61
N TRP A 180 -16.25 -0.11 -3.87
CA TRP A 180 -16.58 1.05 -3.06
C TRP A 180 -17.13 0.60 -1.72
N SER A 181 -16.75 1.28 -0.67
CA SER A 181 -17.32 1.07 0.65
C SER A 181 -17.47 2.40 1.38
N PHE A 182 -18.54 2.48 2.14
CA PHE A 182 -18.86 3.64 2.96
C PHE A 182 -19.00 3.19 4.41
N GLY A 183 -18.42 3.94 5.32
CA GLY A 183 -18.49 3.68 6.74
C GLY A 183 -18.93 4.94 7.50
N TYR A 184 -19.83 4.80 8.45
CA TYR A 184 -20.20 5.89 9.34
C TYR A 184 -19.98 5.48 10.80
N THR A 185 -19.23 6.30 11.54
CA THR A 185 -18.95 6.05 12.95
C THR A 185 -19.83 6.94 13.81
N PHE A 186 -20.77 6.33 14.53
CA PHE A 186 -21.56 7.01 15.55
C PHE A 186 -20.72 7.14 16.82
N LYS A 187 -20.40 8.37 17.23
CA LYS A 187 -19.81 8.64 18.54
C LYS A 187 -20.89 9.11 19.46
N SER A 188 -21.29 8.29 20.42
CA SER A 188 -22.11 8.75 21.54
C SER A 188 -21.25 9.68 22.39
N ARG A 189 -21.74 10.89 22.60
CA ARG A 189 -21.11 11.88 23.47
C ARG A 189 -21.48 11.53 24.91
N ASN A 190 -20.76 10.60 25.51
CA ASN A 190 -20.85 10.37 26.94
C ASN A 190 -20.02 11.44 27.65
N ASP A 191 -20.59 12.65 27.81
CA ASP A 191 -20.08 13.71 28.68
C ASP A 191 -20.33 13.32 30.15
N ARG A 192 -19.93 12.14 30.58
CA ARG A 192 -19.69 11.84 31.98
C ARG A 192 -18.18 11.97 32.22
N SER A 193 -17.76 13.20 32.43
CA SER A 193 -16.60 13.46 33.26
C SER A 193 -16.94 13.09 34.69
N GLU A 194 -16.95 11.79 35.00
CA GLU A 194 -16.80 11.40 36.40
C GLU A 194 -15.34 11.77 36.77
N THR A 195 -15.26 12.94 37.39
CA THR A 195 -14.14 13.27 38.24
C THR A 195 -14.11 12.18 39.30
N ALA A 196 -13.34 11.11 39.05
CA ALA A 196 -13.02 10.14 40.09
C ALA A 196 -12.28 10.93 41.18
N LYS A 197 -13.00 11.31 42.23
CA LYS A 197 -12.42 11.73 43.48
C LYS A 197 -11.67 10.53 44.01
N ILE A 198 -10.36 10.49 43.75
CA ILE A 198 -9.43 9.57 44.42
C ILE A 198 -9.50 9.94 45.90
N GLY A 199 -10.21 9.12 46.67
CA GLY A 199 -10.29 9.25 48.12
C GLY A 199 -8.85 9.14 48.69
N ARG A 200 -8.41 10.20 49.37
CA ARG A 200 -7.25 10.17 50.23
C ARG A 200 -7.50 9.16 51.36
N ALA A 201 -6.87 8.00 51.26
CA ALA A 201 -6.74 7.11 52.40
C ALA A 201 -5.77 7.76 53.40
N SER A 202 -6.29 8.29 54.52
CA SER A 202 -5.45 8.70 55.62
C SER A 202 -5.12 7.45 56.47
N CYS A 203 -3.90 6.96 56.38
CA CYS A 203 -3.36 6.03 57.34
C CYS A 203 -3.16 6.80 58.66
N ARG A 204 -4.05 6.53 59.65
CA ARG A 204 -3.84 6.96 61.03
C ARG A 204 -3.17 5.83 61.76
N GLU A 205 -1.85 5.97 61.94
CA GLU A 205 -1.05 5.10 62.78
C GLU A 205 -1.46 5.36 64.22
N ARG A 206 -1.89 4.31 64.98
CA ARG A 206 -2.05 4.33 66.43
C ARG A 206 -0.82 3.65 67.04
N VAL A 207 -0.11 4.40 67.83
CA VAL A 207 0.82 3.93 68.86
C VAL A 207 0.01 3.43 70.03
#